data_2c3360f03acc0a6e7173b8bca71ffc24
#
_entry.id   2c3360f03acc0a6e7173b8bca71ffc24
#
_cell.length_a   1.000
_cell.length_b   1.000
_cell.length_c   1.000
_cell.angle_alpha   90.00
_cell.angle_beta   90.00
_cell.angle_gamma   90.00
#
_symmetry.space_group_name_H-M   'P 1'
#
loop_
_entity.id
_entity.type
_entity.pdbx_description
1 polymer ?
#
loop_
_entity_poly.entity_id
_entity_poly.type
_entity_poly.pdbx_seq_one_letter_code
_entity_poly.pdbx_strand_id
1 'polypeptide(L)'
;LKRKRINELFGIDEVEEKTEIKKEVFLKKFLKIFLFILIFVIVSSVVGAFVFLINEYTEYQSYKKNNQEIIEFGEIYKKQQKMKEEELKELSNLTLDNINNLPEDKKNLMFNLIPSGNPLKREIFVTSEFGVRVHPVSGARREHHGIDLRVDIGDDIIAPAIGKVIFAGQQGGYGQVVKIEHSYGFQTVYAHLSRIDVKDGDIVGKGKKIAEGGNSGVSTGPHLHYEVRYNGTPIDPNNFIRWNKENFDIIFKNERSVPWEYFLTVMGKN
;
A
#
# COMPACT_ATOMS: atom_id res chain seq x y z
N LEU A 1 84.58 11.39 39.80
CA LEU A 1 85.34 12.28 38.90
C LEU A 1 85.81 11.59 37.62
N LYS A 2 86.35 10.37 37.62
CA LYS A 2 86.83 9.65 36.42
C LYS A 2 85.66 9.36 35.40
N ARG A 3 84.45 8.96 35.83
CA ARG A 3 83.35 8.57 34.95
C ARG A 3 82.78 9.79 34.23
N LYS A 4 82.71 10.94 34.86
CA LYS A 4 82.24 12.19 34.28
C LYS A 4 83.17 12.71 33.17
N ARG A 5 84.50 12.62 33.38
CA ARG A 5 85.51 12.99 32.37
C ARG A 5 85.54 12.09 31.14
N ILE A 6 85.24 10.80 31.31
CA ILE A 6 85.14 9.83 30.22
C ILE A 6 83.90 10.14 29.38
N ASN A 7 82.75 10.39 29.95
CA ASN A 7 81.53 10.74 29.25
C ASN A 7 81.67 12.02 28.43
N GLU A 8 82.28 13.08 28.98
CA GLU A 8 82.58 14.31 28.28
C GLU A 8 83.53 14.13 27.11
N LEU A 9 84.58 13.26 27.26
CA LEU A 9 85.58 13.00 26.20
C LEU A 9 85.01 12.22 25.00
N PHE A 10 83.97 11.41 25.23
CA PHE A 10 83.33 10.58 24.16
C PHE A 10 81.97 11.10 23.74
N GLY A 11 81.56 12.31 24.25
CA GLY A 11 80.30 12.91 23.85
C GLY A 11 79.07 12.11 24.26
N ILE A 12 79.25 11.21 25.28
CA ILE A 12 78.15 10.30 25.69
C ILE A 12 76.98 11.09 26.27
N ASP A 13 77.31 12.09 27.11
CA ASP A 13 76.26 12.94 27.75
C ASP A 13 75.47 13.74 26.70
N GLU A 14 76.13 14.20 25.60
CA GLU A 14 75.49 14.93 24.53
C GLU A 14 74.62 13.99 23.63
N VAL A 15 75.01 12.76 23.51
CA VAL A 15 74.23 11.76 22.79
C VAL A 15 73.00 11.30 23.59
N GLU A 16 73.17 11.11 24.90
CA GLU A 16 72.06 10.80 25.81
C GLU A 16 71.04 11.94 25.86
N GLU A 17 71.51 13.18 26.00
CA GLU A 17 70.65 14.38 26.00
C GLU A 17 69.87 14.55 24.68
N LYS A 18 70.56 14.39 23.53
CA LYS A 18 69.89 14.42 22.20
C LYS A 18 68.90 13.28 22.04
N THR A 19 69.16 12.12 22.64
CA THR A 19 68.26 10.97 22.57
C THR A 19 67.02 11.18 23.44
N GLU A 20 67.17 11.74 24.61
CA GLU A 20 66.05 12.11 25.51
C GLU A 20 65.19 13.20 24.89
N ILE A 21 65.77 14.25 24.30
CA ILE A 21 65.03 15.29 23.58
C ILE A 21 64.24 14.68 22.42
N LYS A 22 64.83 13.80 21.63
CA LYS A 22 64.14 13.09 20.54
C LYS A 22 62.98 12.25 21.04
N LYS A 23 63.13 11.55 22.14
CA LYS A 23 62.05 10.74 22.79
C LYS A 23 60.92 11.69 23.26
N GLU A 24 61.25 12.78 23.90
CA GLU A 24 60.25 13.72 24.39
C GLU A 24 59.47 14.39 23.22
N VAL A 25 60.15 14.78 22.16
CA VAL A 25 59.50 15.32 20.94
C VAL A 25 58.65 14.26 20.26
N PHE A 26 59.13 13.03 20.19
CA PHE A 26 58.34 11.90 19.64
C PHE A 26 57.07 11.64 20.47
N LEU A 27 57.24 11.57 21.80
CA LEU A 27 56.14 11.36 22.74
C LEU A 27 55.09 12.47 22.64
N LYS A 28 55.51 13.74 22.55
CA LYS A 28 54.61 14.90 22.37
C LYS A 28 53.85 14.82 21.05
N LYS A 29 54.51 14.42 19.94
CA LYS A 29 53.85 14.20 18.64
C LYS A 29 52.87 13.06 18.70
N PHE A 30 53.27 11.92 19.28
CA PHE A 30 52.42 10.76 19.46
C PHE A 30 51.17 11.08 20.28
N LEU A 31 51.34 11.78 21.39
CA LEU A 31 50.23 12.20 22.26
C LEU A 31 49.22 13.12 21.51
N LYS A 32 49.75 14.03 20.70
CA LYS A 32 48.89 14.93 19.87
C LYS A 32 48.09 14.13 18.84
N ILE A 33 48.70 13.19 18.14
CA ILE A 33 48.04 12.35 17.15
C ILE A 33 47.00 11.44 17.85
N PHE A 34 47.38 10.86 18.98
CA PHE A 34 46.47 10.00 19.76
C PHE A 34 45.24 10.80 20.24
N LEU A 35 45.45 12.01 20.76
CA LEU A 35 44.38 12.90 21.20
C LEU A 35 43.47 13.30 20.04
N PHE A 36 44.06 13.59 18.87
CA PHE A 36 43.30 13.92 17.66
C PHE A 36 42.40 12.72 17.20
N ILE A 37 42.97 11.52 17.18
CA ILE A 37 42.23 10.29 16.85
C ILE A 37 41.10 10.05 17.87
N LEU A 38 41.40 10.22 19.16
CA LEU A 38 40.40 10.04 20.22
C LEU A 38 39.22 11.03 20.06
N ILE A 39 39.53 12.32 19.83
CA ILE A 39 38.52 13.34 19.57
C ILE A 39 37.71 12.97 18.33
N PHE A 40 38.36 12.54 17.24
CA PHE A 40 37.68 12.15 16.00
C PHE A 40 36.70 10.97 16.23
N VAL A 41 37.12 9.95 16.99
CA VAL A 41 36.27 8.79 17.33
C VAL A 41 35.07 9.23 18.18
N ILE A 42 35.31 10.10 19.19
CA ILE A 42 34.22 10.63 20.02
C ILE A 42 33.22 11.43 19.17
N VAL A 43 33.71 12.36 18.34
CA VAL A 43 32.84 13.17 17.47
C VAL A 43 32.06 12.30 16.50
N SER A 44 32.72 11.33 15.86
CA SER A 44 32.05 10.39 14.94
C SER A 44 30.98 9.56 15.65
N SER A 45 31.23 9.11 16.87
CA SER A 45 30.27 8.37 17.69
C SER A 45 29.06 9.24 18.06
N VAL A 46 29.28 10.49 18.45
CA VAL A 46 28.21 11.44 18.78
C VAL A 46 27.38 11.75 17.54
N VAL A 47 28.01 11.99 16.38
CA VAL A 47 27.32 12.22 15.12
C VAL A 47 26.50 10.99 14.71
N GLY A 48 27.07 9.79 14.83
CA GLY A 48 26.37 8.54 14.56
C GLY A 48 25.15 8.34 15.44
N ALA A 49 25.28 8.59 16.75
CA ALA A 49 24.17 8.54 17.69
C ALA A 49 23.07 9.58 17.37
N PHE A 50 23.47 10.78 16.97
CA PHE A 50 22.54 11.85 16.60
C PHE A 50 21.77 11.50 15.30
N VAL A 51 22.43 10.96 14.29
CA VAL A 51 21.81 10.48 13.06
C VAL A 51 20.82 9.34 13.36
N PHE A 52 21.22 8.40 14.21
CA PHE A 52 20.34 7.30 14.64
C PHE A 52 19.07 7.85 15.33
N LEU A 53 19.21 8.78 16.27
CA LEU A 53 18.07 9.40 16.97
C LEU A 53 17.15 10.17 16.01
N ILE A 54 17.71 10.87 15.00
CA ILE A 54 16.90 11.55 13.98
C ILE A 54 16.10 10.53 13.18
N ASN A 55 16.72 9.43 12.74
CA ASN A 55 16.03 8.40 11.99
C ASN A 55 14.91 7.76 12.80
N GLU A 56 15.16 7.38 14.05
CA GLU A 56 14.13 6.87 14.98
C GLU A 56 12.99 7.86 15.18
N TYR A 57 13.32 9.14 15.37
CA TYR A 57 12.31 10.19 15.54
C TYR A 57 11.46 10.39 14.28
N THR A 58 12.08 10.39 13.09
CA THR A 58 11.35 10.50 11.82
C THR A 58 10.47 9.28 11.55
N GLU A 59 10.94 8.08 11.86
CA GLU A 59 10.16 6.85 11.76
C GLU A 59 8.99 6.87 12.75
N TYR A 60 9.22 7.29 14.00
CA TYR A 60 8.17 7.47 14.99
C TYR A 60 7.11 8.49 14.57
N GLN A 61 7.50 9.63 13.98
CA GLN A 61 6.56 10.64 13.47
C GLN A 61 5.74 10.10 12.28
N SER A 62 6.38 9.34 11.38
CA SER A 62 5.73 8.67 10.27
C SER A 62 4.70 7.64 10.78
N TYR A 63 5.11 6.82 11.73
CA TYR A 63 4.22 5.84 12.39
C TYR A 63 3.03 6.51 13.09
N LYS A 64 3.28 7.60 13.84
CA LYS A 64 2.23 8.37 14.51
C LYS A 64 1.24 8.98 13.52
N LYS A 65 1.74 9.55 12.42
CA LYS A 65 0.90 10.11 11.34
C LYS A 65 0.05 9.02 10.69
N ASN A 66 0.64 7.89 10.35
CA ASN A 66 -0.06 6.75 9.75
C ASN A 66 -1.14 6.19 10.68
N ASN A 67 -0.84 6.06 11.98
CA ASN A 67 -1.82 5.64 12.99
C ASN A 67 -2.96 6.65 13.16
N GLN A 68 -2.67 7.95 13.11
CA GLN A 68 -3.70 8.99 13.17
C GLN A 68 -4.63 8.95 11.95
N GLU A 69 -4.08 8.76 10.75
CA GLU A 69 -4.86 8.56 9.52
C GLU A 69 -5.71 7.29 9.61
N ILE A 70 -5.19 6.19 10.18
CA ILE A 70 -5.93 4.94 10.39
C ILE A 70 -7.07 5.14 11.40
N ILE A 71 -6.82 5.85 12.51
CA ILE A 71 -7.84 6.13 13.53
C ILE A 71 -8.94 7.02 12.94
N GLU A 72 -8.56 8.11 12.26
CA GLU A 72 -9.51 9.03 11.60
C GLU A 72 -10.33 8.28 10.55
N PHE A 73 -9.69 7.41 9.78
CA PHE A 73 -10.36 6.57 8.78
C PHE A 73 -11.30 5.55 9.46
N GLY A 74 -10.87 4.96 10.57
CA GLY A 74 -11.70 4.05 11.39
C GLY A 74 -12.91 4.76 12.00
N GLU A 75 -12.77 6.01 12.42
CA GLU A 75 -13.87 6.84 12.90
C GLU A 75 -14.82 7.25 11.76
N ILE A 76 -14.28 7.63 10.60
CA ILE A 76 -15.05 7.90 9.40
C ILE A 76 -15.82 6.66 8.97
N TYR A 77 -15.17 5.49 8.97
CA TYR A 77 -15.83 4.21 8.65
C TYR A 77 -16.93 3.87 9.64
N LYS A 78 -16.68 4.00 10.95
CA LYS A 78 -17.71 3.80 12.00
C LYS A 78 -18.85 4.82 11.89
N LYS A 79 -18.52 6.07 11.60
CA LYS A 79 -19.52 7.13 11.39
C LYS A 79 -20.34 6.86 10.13
N GLN A 80 -19.71 6.41 9.05
CA GLN A 80 -20.39 5.99 7.83
C GLN A 80 -21.29 4.78 8.07
N GLN A 81 -20.85 3.79 8.84
CA GLN A 81 -21.68 2.65 9.24
C GLN A 81 -22.89 3.09 10.09
N LYS A 82 -22.67 3.98 11.05
CA LYS A 82 -23.73 4.49 11.93
C LYS A 82 -24.72 5.40 11.18
N MET A 83 -24.21 6.31 10.35
CA MET A 83 -25.05 7.12 9.45
C MET A 83 -25.84 6.22 8.50
N LYS A 84 -25.25 5.14 8.04
CA LYS A 84 -25.89 4.13 7.23
C LYS A 84 -27.04 3.44 7.94
N GLU A 85 -26.91 3.12 9.21
CA GLU A 85 -27.99 2.54 10.03
C GLU A 85 -29.14 3.53 10.25
N GLU A 86 -28.83 4.81 10.45
CA GLU A 86 -29.84 5.86 10.67
C GLU A 86 -30.55 6.28 9.37
N GLU A 87 -29.81 6.37 8.27
CA GLU A 87 -30.32 6.79 6.96
C GLU A 87 -31.06 5.68 6.19
N LEU A 88 -30.73 4.43 6.46
CA LEU A 88 -31.40 3.28 5.86
C LEU A 88 -32.83 3.09 6.43
N LYS A 89 -33.13 3.69 7.58
CA LYS A 89 -34.51 3.79 8.09
C LYS A 89 -35.42 4.60 7.17
N GLU A 90 -34.88 5.62 6.50
CA GLU A 90 -35.63 6.44 5.54
C GLU A 90 -35.81 5.73 4.17
N LEU A 91 -34.95 4.74 3.86
CA LEU A 91 -35.03 3.98 2.62
C LEU A 91 -36.05 2.83 2.62
N SER A 92 -36.81 2.66 3.71
CA SER A 92 -37.79 1.56 3.83
C SER A 92 -38.89 1.57 2.74
N ASN A 93 -39.06 2.67 2.03
CA ASN A 93 -40.00 2.83 0.92
C ASN A 93 -39.34 2.86 -0.47
N LEU A 94 -38.02 2.63 -0.52
CA LEU A 94 -37.28 2.62 -1.79
C LEU A 94 -37.49 1.29 -2.50
N THR A 95 -37.84 1.35 -3.77
CA THR A 95 -37.95 0.21 -4.67
C THR A 95 -36.98 0.40 -5.84
N LEU A 96 -36.70 -0.67 -6.59
CA LEU A 96 -35.85 -0.56 -7.78
C LEU A 96 -36.49 0.34 -8.85
N ASP A 97 -37.81 0.44 -8.90
CA ASP A 97 -38.53 1.28 -9.87
C ASP A 97 -38.34 2.77 -9.62
N ASN A 98 -38.13 3.18 -8.36
CA ASN A 98 -37.94 4.58 -7.99
C ASN A 98 -36.51 4.91 -7.56
N ILE A 99 -35.55 4.02 -7.80
CA ILE A 99 -34.15 4.14 -7.37
C ILE A 99 -33.45 5.40 -7.92
N ASN A 100 -33.87 5.88 -9.09
CA ASN A 100 -33.34 7.13 -9.65
C ASN A 100 -33.73 8.38 -8.87
N ASN A 101 -34.79 8.30 -8.06
CA ASN A 101 -35.23 9.38 -7.18
C ASN A 101 -34.42 9.48 -5.89
N LEU A 102 -33.47 8.55 -5.70
CA LEU A 102 -32.58 8.59 -4.55
C LEU A 102 -31.80 9.91 -4.52
N PRO A 103 -31.72 10.62 -3.38
CA PRO A 103 -30.92 11.82 -3.22
C PRO A 103 -29.46 11.62 -3.61
N GLU A 104 -28.81 12.66 -4.11
CA GLU A 104 -27.44 12.59 -4.63
C GLU A 104 -26.41 12.19 -3.56
N ASP A 105 -26.61 12.64 -2.33
CA ASP A 105 -25.77 12.22 -1.18
C ASP A 105 -25.86 10.71 -0.93
N LYS A 106 -27.05 10.13 -1.06
CA LYS A 106 -27.29 8.70 -0.95
C LYS A 106 -26.67 7.91 -2.10
N LYS A 107 -26.78 8.39 -3.34
CA LYS A 107 -26.11 7.79 -4.50
C LYS A 107 -24.57 7.81 -4.30
N ASN A 108 -24.03 8.94 -3.82
CA ASN A 108 -22.61 9.07 -3.51
C ASN A 108 -22.15 8.08 -2.42
N LEU A 109 -23.00 7.87 -1.39
CA LEU A 109 -22.74 6.89 -0.37
C LEU A 109 -22.67 5.47 -0.96
N MET A 110 -23.61 5.09 -1.83
CA MET A 110 -23.59 3.79 -2.51
C MET A 110 -22.32 3.62 -3.36
N PHE A 111 -21.89 4.64 -4.12
CA PHE A 111 -20.66 4.60 -4.89
C PHE A 111 -19.40 4.49 -4.02
N ASN A 112 -19.45 4.90 -2.75
CA ASN A 112 -18.34 4.74 -1.84
C ASN A 112 -18.29 3.36 -1.17
N LEU A 113 -19.43 2.70 -1.02
CA LEU A 113 -19.56 1.42 -0.30
C LEU A 113 -19.52 0.22 -1.21
N ILE A 114 -19.99 0.35 -2.45
CA ILE A 114 -20.08 -0.72 -3.46
C ILE A 114 -19.03 -0.43 -4.54
N PRO A 115 -18.29 -1.45 -5.01
CA PRO A 115 -17.33 -1.26 -6.11
C PRO A 115 -17.97 -0.53 -7.29
N SER A 116 -17.41 0.58 -7.71
CA SER A 116 -17.95 1.40 -8.81
C SER A 116 -16.88 2.24 -9.49
N GLY A 117 -16.95 2.31 -10.81
CA GLY A 117 -16.01 3.04 -11.63
C GLY A 117 -14.70 2.30 -11.91
N ASN A 118 -13.81 3.00 -12.54
CA ASN A 118 -12.55 2.47 -13.07
C ASN A 118 -11.53 2.13 -11.97
N PRO A 119 -10.99 0.91 -11.91
CA PRO A 119 -9.90 0.55 -10.99
C PRO A 119 -8.52 1.08 -11.44
N LEU A 120 -8.45 1.77 -12.58
CA LEU A 120 -7.24 2.38 -13.14
C LEU A 120 -7.37 3.91 -13.13
N LYS A 121 -6.25 4.63 -13.06
CA LYS A 121 -6.21 6.10 -13.24
C LYS A 121 -6.16 6.53 -14.73
N ARG A 122 -6.39 5.62 -15.64
CA ARG A 122 -6.35 5.84 -17.08
C ARG A 122 -7.60 5.28 -17.76
N GLU A 123 -7.78 5.55 -19.03
CA GLU A 123 -8.85 4.96 -19.81
C GLU A 123 -8.73 3.43 -19.84
N ILE A 124 -9.89 2.76 -19.76
CA ILE A 124 -9.97 1.29 -19.74
C ILE A 124 -9.94 0.75 -21.17
N PHE A 125 -9.10 -0.25 -21.36
CA PHE A 125 -9.13 -1.09 -22.54
C PHE A 125 -9.25 -2.56 -22.08
N VAL A 126 -10.42 -3.17 -22.33
CA VAL A 126 -10.69 -4.58 -22.00
C VAL A 126 -10.02 -5.46 -23.03
N THR A 127 -9.13 -6.33 -22.60
CA THR A 127 -8.44 -7.31 -23.46
C THR A 127 -9.10 -8.68 -23.40
N SER A 128 -9.88 -8.94 -22.33
CA SER A 128 -10.61 -10.18 -22.18
C SER A 128 -11.79 -10.03 -21.23
N GLU A 129 -12.94 -10.50 -21.69
CA GLU A 129 -14.22 -10.38 -20.99
C GLU A 129 -14.41 -11.45 -19.92
N PHE A 130 -15.34 -11.21 -19.01
CA PHE A 130 -15.85 -12.14 -18.00
C PHE A 130 -16.63 -13.29 -18.63
N GLY A 131 -16.62 -14.45 -18.01
CA GLY A 131 -17.47 -15.58 -18.34
C GLY A 131 -16.78 -16.72 -19.10
N VAL A 132 -17.58 -17.57 -19.73
CA VAL A 132 -17.09 -18.80 -20.38
C VAL A 132 -16.38 -18.46 -21.69
N ARG A 133 -15.13 -18.88 -21.79
CA ARG A 133 -14.31 -18.80 -23.01
C ARG A 133 -14.17 -20.19 -23.62
N VAL A 134 -14.23 -20.26 -24.94
CA VAL A 134 -13.91 -21.49 -25.68
C VAL A 134 -12.50 -21.27 -26.28
N HIS A 135 -11.57 -22.15 -25.92
CA HIS A 135 -10.22 -22.07 -26.47
C HIS A 135 -10.28 -22.35 -28.00
N PRO A 136 -9.76 -21.41 -28.83
CA PRO A 136 -10.01 -21.46 -30.28
C PRO A 136 -9.43 -22.69 -30.97
N VAL A 137 -8.44 -23.35 -30.37
CA VAL A 137 -7.77 -24.52 -30.96
C VAL A 137 -8.25 -25.80 -30.32
N SER A 138 -8.37 -25.88 -29.00
CA SER A 138 -8.71 -27.12 -28.29
C SER A 138 -10.20 -27.28 -28.08
N GLY A 139 -11.05 -26.26 -28.28
CA GLY A 139 -12.46 -26.28 -27.93
C GLY A 139 -12.73 -26.37 -26.42
N ALA A 140 -11.70 -26.38 -25.58
CA ALA A 140 -11.87 -26.49 -24.14
C ALA A 140 -12.55 -25.21 -23.57
N ARG A 141 -13.60 -25.46 -22.79
CA ARG A 141 -14.28 -24.38 -22.05
C ARG A 141 -13.49 -24.01 -20.81
N ARG A 142 -13.21 -22.73 -20.65
CA ARG A 142 -12.57 -22.20 -19.46
C ARG A 142 -13.35 -20.99 -18.94
N GLU A 143 -13.66 -20.99 -17.68
CA GLU A 143 -14.33 -19.86 -17.03
C GLU A 143 -13.32 -18.78 -16.67
N HIS A 144 -13.66 -17.53 -16.99
CA HIS A 144 -12.91 -16.36 -16.62
C HIS A 144 -13.68 -15.60 -15.53
N HIS A 145 -13.17 -15.62 -14.32
CA HIS A 145 -13.85 -15.09 -13.14
C HIS A 145 -13.76 -13.55 -13.00
N GLY A 146 -13.12 -12.89 -13.92
CA GLY A 146 -12.93 -11.44 -13.95
C GLY A 146 -12.86 -10.91 -15.38
N ILE A 147 -12.33 -9.73 -15.53
CA ILE A 147 -11.95 -9.14 -16.80
C ILE A 147 -10.45 -8.85 -16.80
N ASP A 148 -9.85 -8.87 -17.98
CA ASP A 148 -8.47 -8.48 -18.15
C ASP A 148 -8.43 -7.07 -18.76
N LEU A 149 -7.79 -6.16 -18.06
CA LEU A 149 -7.62 -4.75 -18.45
C LEU A 149 -6.17 -4.52 -18.87
N ARG A 150 -5.96 -3.90 -20.03
CA ARG A 150 -4.64 -3.50 -20.48
C ARG A 150 -4.01 -2.51 -19.51
N VAL A 151 -2.81 -2.80 -19.03
CA VAL A 151 -1.97 -1.91 -18.24
C VAL A 151 -0.53 -1.97 -18.72
N ASP A 152 0.21 -0.92 -18.45
CA ASP A 152 1.67 -0.96 -18.48
C ASP A 152 2.20 -1.34 -17.10
N ILE A 153 3.40 -1.92 -17.04
CA ILE A 153 4.03 -2.24 -15.76
C ILE A 153 4.29 -0.93 -15.01
N GLY A 154 3.74 -0.83 -13.79
CA GLY A 154 3.84 0.38 -12.96
C GLY A 154 2.61 1.29 -13.01
N ASP A 155 1.61 0.99 -13.84
CA ASP A 155 0.34 1.74 -13.84
C ASP A 155 -0.36 1.66 -12.48
N ASP A 156 -0.87 2.78 -12.00
CA ASP A 156 -1.56 2.85 -10.71
C ASP A 156 -2.88 2.08 -10.72
N ILE A 157 -3.01 1.14 -9.79
CA ILE A 157 -4.24 0.41 -9.47
C ILE A 157 -4.86 1.04 -8.23
N ILE A 158 -6.16 1.35 -8.29
CA ILE A 158 -6.89 2.03 -7.22
C ILE A 158 -8.09 1.22 -6.73
N ALA A 159 -8.46 1.42 -5.46
CA ALA A 159 -9.64 0.82 -4.88
C ALA A 159 -10.92 1.51 -5.41
N PRO A 160 -11.96 0.78 -5.91
CA PRO A 160 -13.19 1.35 -6.47
C PRO A 160 -14.22 1.69 -5.40
N ALA A 161 -14.00 1.27 -4.16
CA ALA A 161 -14.83 1.56 -3.00
C ALA A 161 -13.99 1.50 -1.73
N ILE A 162 -14.55 2.00 -0.62
CA ILE A 162 -13.97 1.77 0.71
C ILE A 162 -14.00 0.27 1.03
N GLY A 163 -12.96 -0.22 1.69
CA GLY A 163 -12.91 -1.63 2.09
C GLY A 163 -11.70 -1.97 2.95
N LYS A 164 -11.69 -3.21 3.41
CA LYS A 164 -10.59 -3.80 4.16
C LYS A 164 -9.82 -4.75 3.27
N VAL A 165 -8.51 -4.60 3.22
CA VAL A 165 -7.62 -5.57 2.57
C VAL A 165 -7.68 -6.88 3.35
N ILE A 166 -8.13 -7.94 2.70
CA ILE A 166 -8.24 -9.29 3.28
C ILE A 166 -7.13 -10.22 2.79
N PHE A 167 -6.39 -9.81 1.79
CA PHE A 167 -5.20 -10.51 1.31
C PHE A 167 -4.32 -9.57 0.48
N ALA A 168 -3.01 -9.57 0.73
CA ALA A 168 -2.01 -8.86 -0.06
C ALA A 168 -0.73 -9.70 -0.14
N GLY A 169 -0.39 -10.26 -1.31
CA GLY A 169 0.78 -11.14 -1.46
C GLY A 169 0.76 -12.02 -2.69
N GLN A 170 1.59 -13.07 -2.68
CA GLN A 170 1.70 -14.03 -3.78
C GLN A 170 0.65 -15.14 -3.65
N GLN A 171 -0.09 -15.43 -4.72
CA GLN A 171 -1.08 -16.51 -4.74
C GLN A 171 -1.15 -17.22 -6.10
N GLY A 172 -0.54 -18.40 -6.19
CA GLY A 172 -0.67 -19.32 -7.34
C GLY A 172 -0.65 -18.64 -8.70
N GLY A 173 -1.60 -18.97 -9.56
CA GLY A 173 -1.72 -18.42 -10.90
C GLY A 173 -2.00 -16.92 -10.96
N TYR A 174 -2.58 -16.33 -9.92
CA TYR A 174 -2.81 -14.88 -9.82
C TYR A 174 -1.52 -14.06 -9.72
N GLY A 175 -0.38 -14.65 -9.33
CA GLY A 175 0.84 -13.92 -9.09
C GLY A 175 0.74 -13.04 -7.85
N GLN A 176 1.24 -11.82 -7.92
CA GLN A 176 1.02 -10.79 -6.89
C GLN A 176 -0.44 -10.34 -6.96
N VAL A 177 -1.15 -10.44 -5.83
CA VAL A 177 -2.60 -10.20 -5.77
C VAL A 177 -2.98 -9.44 -4.52
N VAL A 178 -3.94 -8.52 -4.67
CA VAL A 178 -4.65 -7.85 -3.58
C VAL A 178 -6.12 -8.27 -3.64
N LYS A 179 -6.72 -8.54 -2.48
CA LYS A 179 -8.15 -8.75 -2.31
C LYS A 179 -8.70 -7.80 -1.28
N ILE A 180 -9.79 -7.14 -1.60
CA ILE A 180 -10.44 -6.16 -0.73
C ILE A 180 -11.87 -6.62 -0.47
N GLU A 181 -12.25 -6.66 0.80
CA GLU A 181 -13.64 -6.82 1.22
C GLU A 181 -14.26 -5.44 1.37
N HIS A 182 -15.39 -5.25 0.71
CA HIS A 182 -16.20 -4.04 0.77
C HIS A 182 -17.48 -4.28 1.57
N SER A 183 -18.32 -3.28 1.66
CA SER A 183 -19.60 -3.40 2.33
C SER A 183 -20.53 -4.40 1.61
N TYR A 184 -21.44 -4.97 2.36
CA TYR A 184 -22.56 -5.79 1.84
C TYR A 184 -22.16 -7.07 1.11
N GLY A 185 -21.03 -7.68 1.45
CA GLY A 185 -20.57 -8.92 0.85
C GLY A 185 -19.89 -8.77 -0.50
N PHE A 186 -19.64 -7.54 -0.96
CA PHE A 186 -18.82 -7.31 -2.14
C PHE A 186 -17.34 -7.49 -1.83
N GLN A 187 -16.62 -8.00 -2.81
CA GLN A 187 -15.16 -8.12 -2.79
C GLN A 187 -14.61 -7.77 -4.17
N THR A 188 -13.38 -7.25 -4.20
CA THR A 188 -12.62 -7.05 -5.43
C THR A 188 -11.29 -7.77 -5.36
N VAL A 189 -10.83 -8.29 -6.51
CA VAL A 189 -9.54 -8.98 -6.66
C VAL A 189 -8.74 -8.30 -7.77
N TYR A 190 -7.47 -8.07 -7.49
CA TYR A 190 -6.51 -7.44 -8.40
C TYR A 190 -5.31 -8.35 -8.52
N ALA A 191 -5.09 -8.92 -9.69
CA ALA A 191 -4.03 -9.90 -9.91
C ALA A 191 -3.03 -9.48 -10.99
N HIS A 192 -1.96 -10.26 -11.12
CA HIS A 192 -0.82 -10.04 -12.02
C HIS A 192 -0.05 -8.76 -11.75
N LEU A 193 -0.10 -8.27 -10.50
CA LEU A 193 0.53 -7.03 -10.06
C LEU A 193 2.06 -7.11 -10.12
N SER A 194 2.71 -5.95 -10.31
CA SER A 194 4.17 -5.82 -10.19
C SER A 194 4.60 -5.42 -8.78
N ARG A 195 3.79 -4.60 -8.09
CA ARG A 195 4.03 -4.15 -6.72
C ARG A 195 2.72 -4.02 -5.97
N ILE A 196 2.76 -4.31 -4.67
CA ILE A 196 1.65 -4.12 -3.74
C ILE A 196 2.02 -3.00 -2.77
N ASP A 197 1.12 -2.02 -2.60
CA ASP A 197 1.33 -0.83 -1.76
C ASP A 197 0.53 -0.88 -0.45
N VAL A 198 -0.16 -1.99 -0.19
CA VAL A 198 -1.01 -2.22 0.99
C VAL A 198 -0.69 -3.58 1.62
N LYS A 199 -1.16 -3.81 2.83
CA LYS A 199 -1.01 -5.09 3.56
C LYS A 199 -2.34 -5.59 4.11
N ASP A 200 -2.38 -6.85 4.49
CA ASP A 200 -3.54 -7.46 5.14
C ASP A 200 -3.96 -6.65 6.37
N GLY A 201 -5.26 -6.38 6.46
CA GLY A 201 -5.88 -5.61 7.52
C GLY A 201 -5.98 -4.11 7.26
N ASP A 202 -5.29 -3.56 6.25
CA ASP A 202 -5.38 -2.15 5.91
C ASP A 202 -6.80 -1.76 5.48
N ILE A 203 -7.25 -0.57 5.90
CA ILE A 203 -8.46 0.05 5.39
C ILE A 203 -8.09 1.01 4.26
N VAL A 204 -8.76 0.87 3.13
CA VAL A 204 -8.53 1.69 1.95
C VAL A 204 -9.79 2.42 1.55
N GLY A 205 -9.67 3.71 1.25
CA GLY A 205 -10.76 4.53 0.70
C GLY A 205 -10.88 4.37 -0.81
N LYS A 206 -12.02 4.77 -1.35
CA LYS A 206 -12.22 4.87 -2.80
C LYS A 206 -11.17 5.79 -3.43
N GLY A 207 -10.55 5.35 -4.52
CA GLY A 207 -9.50 6.09 -5.24
C GLY A 207 -8.09 5.96 -4.61
N LYS A 208 -7.95 5.27 -3.49
CA LYS A 208 -6.62 5.00 -2.89
C LYS A 208 -5.82 4.08 -3.81
N LYS A 209 -4.58 4.45 -4.12
CA LYS A 209 -3.62 3.54 -4.77
C LYS A 209 -3.34 2.38 -3.85
N ILE A 210 -3.44 1.15 -4.39
CA ILE A 210 -3.27 -0.11 -3.66
C ILE A 210 -2.14 -0.98 -4.22
N ALA A 211 -1.81 -0.78 -5.51
CA ALA A 211 -0.84 -1.60 -6.21
C ALA A 211 -0.39 -0.94 -7.52
N GLU A 212 0.51 -1.62 -8.23
CA GLU A 212 0.91 -1.31 -9.59
C GLU A 212 0.64 -2.49 -10.54
N GLY A 213 0.17 -2.17 -11.74
CA GLY A 213 -0.02 -3.11 -12.83
C GLY A 213 1.25 -3.86 -13.18
N GLY A 214 1.13 -5.09 -13.62
CA GLY A 214 2.29 -5.93 -13.89
C GLY A 214 2.02 -7.11 -14.83
N ASN A 215 2.83 -8.17 -14.66
CA ASN A 215 2.78 -9.39 -15.45
C ASN A 215 3.22 -10.61 -14.62
N SER A 216 2.90 -10.62 -13.32
CA SER A 216 3.28 -11.71 -12.41
C SER A 216 2.31 -12.91 -12.51
N GLY A 217 2.77 -14.08 -12.06
CA GLY A 217 1.97 -15.30 -12.09
C GLY A 217 1.80 -15.91 -13.47
N VAL A 218 0.62 -16.50 -13.76
CA VAL A 218 0.31 -17.11 -15.07
C VAL A 218 -0.33 -16.05 -15.96
N SER A 219 0.51 -15.32 -16.67
CA SER A 219 0.11 -14.21 -17.54
C SER A 219 0.90 -14.24 -18.85
N THR A 220 0.26 -13.87 -19.96
CA THR A 220 0.88 -13.84 -21.29
C THR A 220 1.43 -12.46 -21.69
N GLY A 221 1.16 -11.44 -20.91
CA GLY A 221 1.60 -10.07 -21.13
C GLY A 221 1.05 -9.11 -20.07
N PRO A 222 1.54 -7.87 -19.98
CA PRO A 222 1.08 -6.94 -18.96
C PRO A 222 -0.42 -6.68 -19.03
N HIS A 223 -1.14 -7.01 -17.96
CA HIS A 223 -2.56 -6.71 -17.79
C HIS A 223 -2.94 -6.78 -16.31
N LEU A 224 -4.02 -6.11 -15.95
CA LEU A 224 -4.70 -6.28 -14.67
C LEU A 224 -5.82 -7.29 -14.85
N HIS A 225 -5.76 -8.42 -14.16
CA HIS A 225 -6.93 -9.26 -13.96
C HIS A 225 -7.74 -8.71 -12.80
N TYR A 226 -8.97 -8.25 -13.08
CA TYR A 226 -9.86 -7.61 -12.12
C TYR A 226 -11.15 -8.40 -11.95
N GLU A 227 -11.48 -8.73 -10.69
CA GLU A 227 -12.74 -9.41 -10.37
C GLU A 227 -13.58 -8.55 -9.43
N VAL A 228 -14.89 -8.63 -9.60
CA VAL A 228 -15.91 -8.27 -8.61
C VAL A 228 -16.60 -9.55 -8.17
N ARG A 229 -16.77 -9.72 -6.87
CA ARG A 229 -17.44 -10.87 -6.27
C ARG A 229 -18.54 -10.40 -5.34
N TYR A 230 -19.62 -11.14 -5.31
CA TYR A 230 -20.69 -10.99 -4.33
C TYR A 230 -20.84 -12.28 -3.51
N ASN A 231 -20.68 -12.19 -2.19
CA ASN A 231 -20.64 -13.35 -1.28
C ASN A 231 -19.69 -14.46 -1.76
N GLY A 232 -18.52 -14.07 -2.26
CA GLY A 232 -17.49 -14.96 -2.77
C GLY A 232 -17.69 -15.45 -4.21
N THR A 233 -18.88 -15.29 -4.80
CA THR A 233 -19.19 -15.67 -6.18
C THR A 233 -18.75 -14.58 -7.16
N PRO A 234 -17.93 -14.87 -8.18
CA PRO A 234 -17.59 -13.92 -9.23
C PRO A 234 -18.82 -13.48 -10.01
N ILE A 235 -18.89 -12.16 -10.28
CA ILE A 235 -19.95 -11.52 -11.07
C ILE A 235 -19.30 -10.58 -12.09
N ASP A 236 -20.04 -10.19 -13.14
CA ASP A 236 -19.48 -9.44 -14.26
C ASP A 236 -18.95 -8.06 -13.82
N PRO A 237 -17.63 -7.83 -13.82
CA PRO A 237 -17.05 -6.56 -13.41
C PRO A 237 -17.41 -5.38 -14.33
N ASN A 238 -17.79 -5.63 -15.58
CA ASN A 238 -18.18 -4.56 -16.52
C ASN A 238 -19.35 -3.75 -16.00
N ASN A 239 -20.32 -4.41 -15.34
CA ASN A 239 -21.48 -3.74 -14.77
C ASN A 239 -21.06 -2.70 -13.72
N PHE A 240 -20.03 -2.97 -12.94
CA PHE A 240 -19.51 -2.11 -11.86
C PHE A 240 -18.59 -1.02 -12.38
N ILE A 241 -17.71 -1.35 -13.32
CA ILE A 241 -16.76 -0.38 -13.92
C ILE A 241 -17.50 0.73 -14.66
N ARG A 242 -18.59 0.41 -15.33
CA ARG A 242 -19.42 1.37 -16.09
C ARG A 242 -20.44 2.09 -15.24
N TRP A 243 -20.63 1.65 -13.99
CA TRP A 243 -21.61 2.25 -13.09
C TRP A 243 -21.12 3.60 -12.56
N ASN A 244 -21.90 4.63 -12.85
CA ASN A 244 -21.61 6.03 -12.49
C ASN A 244 -22.91 6.80 -12.22
N LYS A 245 -22.81 8.10 -12.00
CA LYS A 245 -23.96 8.96 -11.65
C LYS A 245 -24.98 9.12 -12.79
N GLU A 246 -24.49 9.13 -14.02
CA GLU A 246 -25.31 9.34 -15.22
C GLU A 246 -26.15 8.10 -15.54
N ASN A 247 -25.74 6.94 -15.10
CA ASN A 247 -26.40 5.66 -15.34
C ASN A 247 -26.68 4.87 -14.06
N PHE A 248 -27.07 5.58 -13.00
CA PHE A 248 -27.19 5.01 -11.65
C PHE A 248 -28.07 3.77 -11.57
N ASP A 249 -29.19 3.71 -12.30
CA ASP A 249 -30.13 2.60 -12.27
C ASP A 249 -29.69 1.36 -13.08
N ILE A 250 -28.68 1.50 -13.93
CA ILE A 250 -28.24 0.42 -14.83
C ILE A 250 -27.77 -0.83 -14.08
N ILE A 251 -27.03 -0.66 -12.97
CA ILE A 251 -26.49 -1.77 -12.20
C ILE A 251 -27.59 -2.70 -11.68
N PHE A 252 -28.71 -2.12 -11.23
CA PHE A 252 -29.85 -2.85 -10.67
C PHE A 252 -30.60 -3.68 -11.71
N LYS A 253 -30.50 -3.30 -12.99
CA LYS A 253 -31.11 -3.98 -14.13
C LYS A 253 -30.19 -5.06 -14.71
N ASN A 254 -28.90 -4.76 -14.83
CA ASN A 254 -27.94 -5.58 -15.53
C ASN A 254 -27.32 -6.65 -14.62
N GLU A 255 -27.05 -6.35 -13.35
CA GLU A 255 -26.46 -7.29 -12.42
C GLU A 255 -27.53 -7.96 -11.55
N ARG A 256 -28.08 -9.07 -12.08
CA ARG A 256 -29.17 -9.82 -11.43
C ARG A 256 -28.70 -10.82 -10.38
N SER A 257 -27.39 -11.08 -10.29
CA SER A 257 -26.82 -11.99 -9.30
C SER A 257 -26.82 -11.38 -7.89
N VAL A 258 -27.00 -10.06 -7.79
CA VAL A 258 -27.14 -9.34 -6.53
C VAL A 258 -28.64 -9.15 -6.23
N PRO A 259 -29.13 -9.58 -5.06
CA PRO A 259 -30.52 -9.44 -4.66
C PRO A 259 -30.81 -8.00 -4.20
N TRP A 260 -30.81 -7.05 -5.12
CA TRP A 260 -30.89 -5.62 -4.83
C TRP A 260 -32.10 -5.21 -3.99
N GLU A 261 -33.27 -5.84 -4.21
CA GLU A 261 -34.47 -5.56 -3.41
C GLU A 261 -34.28 -5.94 -1.93
N TYR A 262 -33.71 -7.13 -1.69
CA TYR A 262 -33.35 -7.55 -0.34
C TYR A 262 -32.27 -6.65 0.27
N PHE A 263 -31.29 -6.29 -0.54
CA PHE A 263 -30.20 -5.38 -0.19
C PHE A 263 -30.75 -4.00 0.23
N LEU A 264 -31.65 -3.39 -0.57
CA LEU A 264 -32.32 -2.13 -0.22
C LEU A 264 -33.16 -2.27 1.05
N THR A 265 -33.82 -3.40 1.23
CA THR A 265 -34.62 -3.68 2.46
C THR A 265 -33.74 -3.81 3.69
N VAL A 266 -32.60 -4.50 3.60
CA VAL A 266 -31.64 -4.63 4.70
C VAL A 266 -30.98 -3.29 5.00
N MET A 267 -30.65 -2.52 3.97
CA MET A 267 -30.11 -1.17 4.08
C MET A 267 -31.13 -0.18 4.68
N GLY A 268 -32.45 -0.40 4.47
CA GLY A 268 -33.52 0.45 4.98
C GLY A 268 -34.10 0.07 6.33
N LYS A 269 -33.82 -1.12 6.83
CA LYS A 269 -34.40 -1.65 8.09
C LYS A 269 -33.45 -1.66 9.30
N ASN A 270 -32.18 -1.38 9.10
CA ASN A 270 -31.17 -1.28 10.14
C ASN A 270 -30.68 0.14 10.25
#